data_efdf89b55e221904295af7001b8f5532
#
_entry.id   efdf89b55e221904295af7001b8f5532
#
_cell.length_a   1.000
_cell.length_b   1.000
_cell.length_c   1.000
_cell.angle_alpha   90.00
_cell.angle_beta   90.00
_cell.angle_gamma   90.00
#
_symmetry.space_group_name_H-M   'P 1'
#
loop_
_entity.id
_entity.type
_entity.pdbx_description
1 polymer ?
#
loop_
_entity_poly.entity_id
_entity_poly.type
_entity_poly.pdbx_seq_one_letter_code
_entity_poly.pdbx_strand_id
1 'polypeptide(L)'
;DHRDLHLSIRRQRQMCIRDSSGAAQAAIERLITADGVDGVVGGDCSGVTGAALMNVALPNGMVMVSPSATSPGLSHNNNEDKGLFFRTAPSDARQGVVMTEVLMDQGIKSVAVTYTNNDYGKGLADAFQSAYEAAGGTITINAPHEEGKADYSSEVAALASAGGERLVVAGYVDQGGGAIIQASLDSGAFDTFHFPDGMISDTLTKFGSDIDGSTGQHPAPSTELADSFTALVGGAFNATSPFVPESYDAAALIMLAMQAADSKDPADYKDHIMKVANAPGTKIGAGELAKGLEILRGGGDIDYVGASGVELIGPGE
;
A
#
# COMPACT_ATOMS: atom_id res chain seq x y z
N ASP A 1 0.73 -27.62 3.78
CA ASP A 1 0.44 -27.72 5.20
C ASP A 1 0.09 -26.33 5.73
N HIS A 2 -1.12 -26.13 6.28
CA HIS A 2 -1.62 -24.82 6.73
C HIS A 2 -0.71 -24.13 7.77
N ARG A 3 0.16 -24.85 8.44
CA ARG A 3 1.11 -24.30 9.42
C ARG A 3 2.25 -23.53 8.79
N ASP A 4 2.71 -23.94 7.62
CA ASP A 4 3.85 -23.29 6.94
C ASP A 4 3.43 -21.99 6.28
N LEU A 5 2.17 -21.88 5.80
CA LEU A 5 1.61 -20.63 5.28
C LEU A 5 1.51 -19.56 6.38
N HIS A 6 1.07 -19.94 7.59
CA HIS A 6 1.01 -19.02 8.73
C HIS A 6 2.38 -18.54 9.23
N LEU A 7 3.42 -19.35 9.10
CA LEU A 7 4.78 -18.97 9.47
C LEU A 7 5.41 -18.01 8.46
N SER A 8 5.13 -18.16 7.18
CA SER A 8 5.63 -17.25 6.14
C SER A 8 4.95 -15.87 6.23
N ILE A 9 3.65 -15.80 6.48
CA ILE A 9 2.90 -14.55 6.66
C ILE A 9 3.36 -13.79 7.92
N ARG A 10 3.66 -14.49 9.03
CA ARG A 10 4.24 -13.85 10.23
C ARG A 10 5.64 -13.29 10.01
N ARG A 11 6.46 -13.93 9.17
CA ARG A 11 7.80 -13.42 8.81
C ARG A 11 7.72 -12.16 7.94
N GLN A 12 6.74 -12.07 7.05
CA GLN A 12 6.53 -10.89 6.22
C GLN A 12 6.16 -9.63 7.01
N ARG A 13 5.29 -9.73 8.04
CA ARG A 13 4.97 -8.59 8.92
C ARG A 13 6.16 -8.04 9.70
N GLN A 14 7.19 -8.83 9.95
CA GLN A 14 8.42 -8.39 10.63
C GLN A 14 9.41 -7.69 9.68
N MET A 15 9.26 -7.82 8.37
CA MET A 15 10.24 -7.30 7.41
C MET A 15 10.15 -5.80 7.16
N CYS A 16 8.96 -5.20 7.17
CA CYS A 16 8.83 -3.75 7.05
C CYS A 16 9.21 -2.97 8.32
N ILE A 17 9.14 -3.62 9.48
CA ILE A 17 9.40 -2.97 10.77
C ILE A 17 10.90 -2.83 11.07
N ARG A 18 11.77 -3.52 10.36
CA ARG A 18 13.17 -3.65 10.84
C ARG A 18 14.25 -3.23 9.90
N ASP A 19 14.02 -3.12 8.58
CA ASP A 19 15.24 -3.13 7.81
C ASP A 19 15.24 -2.37 6.50
N SER A 20 16.43 -1.94 6.23
CA SER A 20 16.94 -1.53 4.95
C SER A 20 16.40 -2.42 3.82
N SER A 21 16.15 -1.83 2.68
CA SER A 21 15.80 -2.50 1.42
C SER A 21 16.67 -3.76 1.14
N GLY A 22 17.88 -3.84 1.69
CA GLY A 22 18.78 -4.98 1.55
C GLY A 22 18.31 -6.28 2.23
N ALA A 23 17.72 -6.22 3.43
CA ALA A 23 17.23 -7.43 4.12
C ALA A 23 16.00 -8.02 3.41
N ALA A 24 15.11 -7.16 2.91
CA ALA A 24 13.96 -7.59 2.14
C ALA A 24 14.36 -8.18 0.78
N GLN A 25 15.32 -7.56 0.08
CA GLN A 25 15.87 -8.12 -1.15
C GLN A 25 16.47 -9.51 -0.91
N ALA A 26 17.30 -9.68 0.13
CA ALA A 26 17.89 -10.98 0.46
C ALA A 26 16.85 -12.05 0.80
N ALA A 27 15.74 -11.67 1.45
CA ALA A 27 14.66 -12.60 1.76
C ALA A 27 13.89 -13.02 0.50
N ILE A 28 13.58 -12.09 -0.41
CA ILE A 28 12.91 -12.39 -1.68
C ILE A 28 13.84 -13.20 -2.59
N GLU A 29 15.14 -12.87 -2.65
CA GLU A 29 16.13 -13.64 -3.39
C GLU A 29 16.19 -15.09 -2.89
N ARG A 30 16.19 -15.29 -1.57
CA ARG A 30 16.12 -16.63 -0.98
C ARG A 30 14.84 -17.38 -1.38
N LEU A 31 13.68 -16.74 -1.31
CA LEU A 31 12.41 -17.35 -1.71
C LEU A 31 12.48 -17.84 -3.17
N ILE A 32 13.04 -17.04 -4.05
CA ILE A 32 13.13 -17.36 -5.48
C ILE A 32 14.19 -18.44 -5.74
N THR A 33 15.41 -18.25 -5.20
CA THR A 33 16.57 -19.08 -5.62
C THR A 33 16.77 -20.33 -4.78
N ALA A 34 16.38 -20.31 -3.49
CA ALA A 34 16.58 -21.44 -2.57
C ALA A 34 15.29 -22.18 -2.26
N ASP A 35 14.18 -21.46 -2.04
CA ASP A 35 12.91 -22.08 -1.67
C ASP A 35 12.06 -22.41 -2.92
N GLY A 36 12.42 -21.89 -4.10
CA GLY A 36 11.84 -22.24 -5.41
C GLY A 36 10.36 -21.87 -5.53
N VAL A 37 9.98 -20.66 -5.08
CA VAL A 37 8.58 -20.19 -5.17
C VAL A 37 8.20 -19.89 -6.62
N ASP A 38 6.93 -20.06 -6.94
CA ASP A 38 6.37 -19.83 -8.28
C ASP A 38 5.83 -18.40 -8.47
N GLY A 39 5.77 -17.58 -7.39
CA GLY A 39 5.33 -16.17 -7.40
C GLY A 39 5.55 -15.53 -6.03
N VAL A 40 5.57 -14.19 -5.96
CA VAL A 40 5.82 -13.44 -4.73
C VAL A 40 4.65 -12.49 -4.44
N VAL A 41 4.05 -12.61 -3.26
CA VAL A 41 3.17 -11.59 -2.70
C VAL A 41 4.00 -10.68 -1.80
N GLY A 42 4.06 -9.39 -2.13
CA GLY A 42 4.91 -8.39 -1.46
C GLY A 42 5.73 -7.59 -2.49
N GLY A 43 6.70 -6.63 -2.17
CA GLY A 43 6.91 -6.11 -0.82
C GLY A 43 5.77 -5.24 -0.31
N ASP A 44 5.95 -4.85 0.92
CA ASP A 44 4.96 -4.06 1.65
C ASP A 44 5.21 -2.55 1.43
N CYS A 45 6.36 -2.04 1.82
CA CYS A 45 6.71 -0.63 1.63
C CYS A 45 7.22 -0.34 0.20
N SER A 46 6.89 0.83 -0.35
CA SER A 46 7.19 1.19 -1.75
C SER A 46 8.68 1.12 -2.11
N GLY A 47 9.57 1.68 -1.30
CA GLY A 47 11.01 1.62 -1.55
C GLY A 47 11.58 0.20 -1.50
N VAL A 48 11.09 -0.63 -0.58
CA VAL A 48 11.43 -2.06 -0.49
C VAL A 48 10.95 -2.80 -1.73
N THR A 49 9.71 -2.53 -2.16
CA THR A 49 9.11 -3.14 -3.35
C THR A 49 9.88 -2.79 -4.61
N GLY A 50 10.16 -1.51 -4.84
CA GLY A 50 10.94 -1.05 -5.99
C GLY A 50 12.34 -1.68 -6.05
N ALA A 51 13.04 -1.69 -4.92
CA ALA A 51 14.36 -2.28 -4.83
C ALA A 51 14.35 -3.80 -5.06
N ALA A 52 13.38 -4.52 -4.48
CA ALA A 52 13.23 -5.96 -4.68
C ALA A 52 12.82 -6.31 -6.11
N LEU A 53 11.92 -5.52 -6.69
CA LEU A 53 11.51 -5.67 -8.09
C LEU A 53 12.72 -5.55 -9.01
N MET A 54 13.44 -4.42 -8.95
CA MET A 54 14.52 -4.12 -9.90
C MET A 54 15.73 -5.02 -9.73
N ASN A 55 16.11 -5.34 -8.50
CA ASN A 55 17.36 -6.05 -8.20
C ASN A 55 17.20 -7.57 -8.09
N VAL A 56 15.99 -8.06 -7.85
CA VAL A 56 15.75 -9.49 -7.58
C VAL A 56 14.69 -10.08 -8.51
N ALA A 57 13.45 -9.56 -8.51
CA ALA A 57 12.35 -10.18 -9.25
C ALA A 57 12.56 -10.11 -10.76
N LEU A 58 12.88 -8.94 -11.31
CA LEU A 58 13.12 -8.76 -12.75
C LEU A 58 14.29 -9.59 -13.30
N PRO A 59 15.48 -9.63 -12.64
CA PRO A 59 16.58 -10.48 -13.09
C PRO A 59 16.24 -11.97 -13.09
N ASN A 60 15.38 -12.43 -12.19
CA ASN A 60 14.95 -13.81 -12.09
C ASN A 60 13.64 -14.13 -12.86
N GLY A 61 13.05 -13.15 -13.55
CA GLY A 61 11.80 -13.33 -14.28
C GLY A 61 10.60 -13.64 -13.39
N MET A 62 10.64 -13.23 -12.11
CA MET A 62 9.64 -13.57 -11.11
C MET A 62 8.50 -12.56 -11.06
N VAL A 63 7.26 -13.03 -11.04
CA VAL A 63 6.08 -12.18 -10.82
C VAL A 63 5.99 -11.77 -9.35
N MET A 64 5.79 -10.46 -9.13
CA MET A 64 5.50 -9.87 -7.83
C MET A 64 4.13 -9.17 -7.86
N VAL A 65 3.30 -9.43 -6.84
CA VAL A 65 2.06 -8.68 -6.61
C VAL A 65 2.12 -8.04 -5.23
N SER A 66 2.22 -6.71 -5.18
CA SER A 66 2.25 -5.98 -3.91
C SER A 66 0.84 -5.62 -3.45
N PRO A 67 0.51 -5.89 -2.17
CA PRO A 67 -0.79 -5.50 -1.61
C PRO A 67 -0.84 -4.06 -1.11
N SER A 68 0.30 -3.38 -0.92
CA SER A 68 0.39 -2.15 -0.11
C SER A 68 1.45 -1.15 -0.54
N ALA A 69 2.19 -1.42 -1.61
CA ALA A 69 3.17 -0.47 -2.14
C ALA A 69 2.48 0.54 -3.07
N THR A 70 2.24 1.74 -2.58
CA THR A 70 1.35 2.73 -3.20
C THR A 70 2.07 3.82 -4.00
N SER A 71 3.40 3.97 -3.87
CA SER A 71 4.14 5.04 -4.57
C SER A 71 3.81 5.12 -6.06
N PRO A 72 3.56 6.33 -6.61
CA PRO A 72 3.35 6.52 -8.05
C PRO A 72 4.54 6.07 -8.91
N GLY A 73 5.74 6.08 -8.32
CA GLY A 73 6.97 5.61 -9.01
C GLY A 73 6.96 4.12 -9.36
N LEU A 74 6.02 3.34 -8.82
CA LEU A 74 5.84 1.92 -9.15
C LEU A 74 4.92 1.69 -10.36
N SER A 75 4.26 2.72 -10.87
CA SER A 75 3.45 2.65 -12.10
C SER A 75 4.36 2.78 -13.32
N HIS A 76 4.82 1.66 -13.86
CA HIS A 76 5.82 1.61 -14.94
C HIS A 76 5.21 1.76 -16.33
N ASN A 77 4.92 2.99 -16.73
CA ASN A 77 4.30 3.30 -18.02
C ASN A 77 5.13 2.87 -19.27
N ASN A 78 6.40 2.53 -19.08
CA ASN A 78 7.32 2.15 -20.16
C ASN A 78 7.61 0.63 -20.22
N ASN A 79 6.82 -0.18 -19.52
CA ASN A 79 7.03 -1.64 -19.43
C ASN A 79 8.44 -2.02 -18.90
N GLU A 80 8.99 -1.18 -18.03
CA GLU A 80 10.30 -1.43 -17.39
C GLU A 80 10.28 -2.67 -16.51
N ASP A 81 9.11 -2.96 -15.92
CA ASP A 81 8.84 -4.17 -15.13
C ASP A 81 8.62 -5.44 -15.97
N LYS A 82 8.61 -5.34 -17.30
CA LYS A 82 8.38 -6.45 -18.25
C LYS A 82 7.07 -7.20 -18.00
N GLY A 83 6.07 -6.55 -17.39
CA GLY A 83 4.81 -7.16 -16.99
C GLY A 83 4.95 -8.18 -15.86
N LEU A 84 5.94 -8.03 -15.00
CA LEU A 84 6.19 -8.90 -13.85
C LEU A 84 5.75 -8.30 -12.52
N PHE A 85 5.35 -7.02 -12.51
CA PHE A 85 4.89 -6.34 -11.31
C PHE A 85 3.43 -5.91 -11.42
N PHE A 86 2.68 -6.19 -10.35
CA PHE A 86 1.29 -5.77 -10.17
C PHE A 86 1.10 -5.32 -8.73
N ARG A 87 0.04 -4.55 -8.48
CA ARG A 87 -0.38 -4.21 -7.11
C ARG A 87 -1.89 -4.20 -7.01
N THR A 88 -2.40 -4.65 -5.88
CA THR A 88 -3.82 -4.62 -5.54
C THR A 88 -4.20 -3.36 -4.75
N ALA A 89 -3.21 -2.62 -4.24
CA ALA A 89 -3.41 -1.30 -3.65
C ALA A 89 -3.49 -0.21 -4.72
N PRO A 90 -4.34 0.83 -4.54
CA PRO A 90 -4.37 1.97 -5.43
C PRO A 90 -3.09 2.82 -5.32
N SER A 91 -2.80 3.58 -6.38
CA SER A 91 -1.67 4.50 -6.41
C SER A 91 -1.88 5.73 -5.52
N ASP A 92 -0.78 6.23 -4.92
CA ASP A 92 -0.77 7.51 -4.19
C ASP A 92 -1.09 8.72 -5.09
N ALA A 93 -1.00 8.58 -6.40
CA ALA A 93 -1.54 9.58 -7.32
C ALA A 93 -3.05 9.79 -7.08
N ARG A 94 -3.81 8.71 -6.83
CA ARG A 94 -5.22 8.79 -6.44
C ARG A 94 -5.38 9.23 -4.99
N GLN A 95 -4.53 8.73 -4.09
CA GLN A 95 -4.60 9.12 -2.66
C GLN A 95 -4.41 10.62 -2.49
N GLY A 96 -3.45 11.25 -3.19
CA GLY A 96 -3.24 12.69 -3.15
C GLY A 96 -4.47 13.51 -3.56
N VAL A 97 -5.25 13.02 -4.53
CA VAL A 97 -6.54 13.63 -4.92
C VAL A 97 -7.57 13.49 -3.79
N VAL A 98 -7.71 12.31 -3.21
CA VAL A 98 -8.66 12.07 -2.10
C VAL A 98 -8.31 12.92 -0.87
N MET A 99 -7.03 13.01 -0.49
CA MET A 99 -6.56 13.90 0.58
C MET A 99 -6.97 15.36 0.31
N THR A 100 -6.81 15.79 -0.94
CA THR A 100 -7.22 17.13 -1.37
C THR A 100 -8.72 17.34 -1.20
N GLU A 101 -9.53 16.41 -1.70
CA GLU A 101 -10.99 16.45 -1.57
C GLU A 101 -11.41 16.56 -0.10
N VAL A 102 -10.89 15.69 0.77
CA VAL A 102 -11.20 15.69 2.21
C VAL A 102 -10.85 17.00 2.90
N LEU A 103 -9.67 17.57 2.62
CA LEU A 103 -9.25 18.83 3.24
C LEU A 103 -10.04 20.04 2.72
N MET A 104 -10.30 20.08 1.41
CA MET A 104 -11.10 21.15 0.79
C MET A 104 -12.56 21.13 1.27
N ASP A 105 -13.16 19.96 1.43
CA ASP A 105 -14.52 19.81 1.96
C ASP A 105 -14.63 20.28 3.41
N GLN A 106 -13.54 20.18 4.19
CA GLN A 106 -13.43 20.75 5.54
C GLN A 106 -13.14 22.26 5.55
N GLY A 107 -12.96 22.87 4.39
CA GLY A 107 -12.63 24.29 4.26
C GLY A 107 -11.17 24.63 4.57
N ILE A 108 -10.29 23.66 4.73
CA ILE A 108 -8.85 23.84 4.96
C ILE A 108 -8.22 24.32 3.66
N LYS A 109 -7.51 25.44 3.70
CA LYS A 109 -6.95 26.09 2.51
C LYS A 109 -5.44 26.22 2.53
N SER A 110 -4.81 26.01 3.67
CA SER A 110 -3.36 26.03 3.80
C SER A 110 -2.88 24.92 4.72
N VAL A 111 -1.87 24.18 4.29
CA VAL A 111 -1.30 23.09 5.08
C VAL A 111 0.23 23.12 5.03
N ALA A 112 0.87 22.73 6.14
CA ALA A 112 2.25 22.28 6.14
C ALA A 112 2.28 20.77 5.81
N VAL A 113 3.29 20.34 5.09
CA VAL A 113 3.51 18.93 4.75
C VAL A 113 4.88 18.50 5.24
N THR A 114 4.93 17.39 5.94
CA THR A 114 6.18 16.67 6.17
C THR A 114 6.04 15.24 5.67
N TYR A 115 7.12 14.67 5.13
CA TYR A 115 7.10 13.32 4.61
C TYR A 115 8.32 12.51 5.03
N THR A 116 8.13 11.22 5.27
CA THR A 116 9.25 10.30 5.47
C THR A 116 10.12 10.29 4.22
N ASN A 117 11.44 10.50 4.38
CA ASN A 117 12.39 10.63 3.26
C ASN A 117 12.66 9.26 2.58
N ASN A 118 11.64 8.72 1.95
CA ASN A 118 11.67 7.49 1.15
C ASN A 118 10.70 7.59 -0.04
N ASP A 119 10.67 6.55 -0.89
CA ASP A 119 9.88 6.53 -2.13
C ASP A 119 8.37 6.67 -1.88
N TYR A 120 7.85 6.13 -0.76
CA TYR A 120 6.45 6.30 -0.38
C TYR A 120 6.16 7.74 0.03
N GLY A 121 6.83 8.21 1.08
CA GLY A 121 6.54 9.54 1.65
C GLY A 121 6.70 10.65 0.63
N LYS A 122 7.81 10.61 -0.14
CA LYS A 122 8.06 11.61 -1.20
C LYS A 122 7.03 11.53 -2.32
N GLY A 123 6.73 10.32 -2.82
CA GLY A 123 5.79 10.14 -3.92
C GLY A 123 4.38 10.62 -3.57
N LEU A 124 3.91 10.30 -2.36
CA LEU A 124 2.61 10.76 -1.85
C LEU A 124 2.59 12.27 -1.63
N ALA A 125 3.64 12.85 -1.00
CA ALA A 125 3.72 14.28 -0.74
C ALA A 125 3.70 15.09 -2.04
N ASP A 126 4.43 14.65 -3.07
CA ASP A 126 4.47 15.29 -4.38
C ASP A 126 3.11 15.20 -5.10
N ALA A 127 2.45 14.03 -5.05
CA ALA A 127 1.13 13.82 -5.63
C ALA A 127 0.06 14.68 -4.93
N PHE A 128 0.08 14.71 -3.60
CA PHE A 128 -0.82 15.54 -2.80
C PHE A 128 -0.59 17.03 -3.07
N GLN A 129 0.66 17.50 -3.04
CA GLN A 129 0.97 18.91 -3.34
C GLN A 129 0.42 19.31 -4.71
N SER A 130 0.68 18.51 -5.73
CA SER A 130 0.19 18.80 -7.09
C SER A 130 -1.34 18.91 -7.15
N ALA A 131 -2.06 17.98 -6.50
CA ALA A 131 -3.51 17.99 -6.48
C ALA A 131 -4.07 19.16 -5.65
N TYR A 132 -3.47 19.43 -4.49
CA TYR A 132 -3.94 20.45 -3.57
C TYR A 132 -3.76 21.87 -4.13
N GLU A 133 -2.61 22.14 -4.72
CA GLU A 133 -2.34 23.42 -5.40
C GLU A 133 -3.25 23.62 -6.63
N ALA A 134 -3.48 22.56 -7.42
CA ALA A 134 -4.41 22.58 -8.55
C ALA A 134 -5.87 22.87 -8.11
N ALA A 135 -6.26 22.47 -6.92
CA ALA A 135 -7.57 22.74 -6.31
C ALA A 135 -7.63 24.14 -5.65
N GLY A 136 -6.55 24.93 -5.69
CA GLY A 136 -6.49 26.28 -5.10
C GLY A 136 -6.06 26.32 -3.63
N GLY A 137 -5.57 25.20 -3.08
CA GLY A 137 -4.94 25.16 -1.77
C GLY A 137 -3.51 25.71 -1.77
N THR A 138 -2.97 25.94 -0.59
CA THR A 138 -1.61 26.42 -0.39
C THR A 138 -0.81 25.43 0.43
N ILE A 139 0.31 24.96 -0.12
CA ILE A 139 1.32 24.23 0.64
C ILE A 139 2.32 25.25 1.19
N THR A 140 2.35 25.45 2.50
CA THR A 140 3.23 26.43 3.15
C THR A 140 4.68 25.95 3.18
N ILE A 141 4.87 24.65 3.33
CA ILE A 141 6.14 23.94 3.28
C ILE A 141 5.88 22.48 2.91
N ASN A 142 6.77 21.86 2.14
CA ASN A 142 6.81 20.43 1.88
C ASN A 142 8.24 19.94 2.16
N ALA A 143 8.48 19.32 3.32
CA ALA A 143 9.82 19.03 3.83
C ALA A 143 9.97 17.57 4.30
N PRO A 144 11.10 16.92 3.98
CA PRO A 144 11.36 15.57 4.44
C PRO A 144 11.68 15.53 5.92
N HIS A 145 11.40 14.38 6.55
CA HIS A 145 11.97 13.96 7.81
C HIS A 145 12.61 12.58 7.66
N GLU A 146 13.74 12.39 8.34
CA GLU A 146 14.44 11.10 8.32
C GLU A 146 13.80 10.10 9.28
N GLU A 147 13.88 8.82 8.96
CA GLU A 147 13.44 7.74 9.83
C GLU A 147 14.37 7.59 11.04
N GLY A 148 13.82 7.16 12.19
CA GLY A 148 14.61 6.72 13.33
C GLY A 148 15.43 7.79 14.05
N LYS A 149 15.17 9.08 13.82
CA LYS A 149 15.80 10.15 14.60
C LYS A 149 15.33 10.12 16.05
N ALA A 150 16.21 10.47 16.96
CA ALA A 150 15.89 10.60 18.37
C ALA A 150 15.11 11.88 18.70
N ASP A 151 15.19 12.92 17.85
CA ASP A 151 14.56 14.22 18.06
C ASP A 151 14.16 14.85 16.72
N TYR A 152 12.93 15.37 16.66
CA TYR A 152 12.34 16.04 15.49
C TYR A 152 12.02 17.51 15.74
N SER A 153 12.54 18.11 16.83
CA SER A 153 12.26 19.51 17.20
C SER A 153 12.65 20.51 16.11
N SER A 154 13.71 20.22 15.34
CA SER A 154 14.16 21.09 14.25
C SER A 154 13.20 21.06 13.06
N GLU A 155 12.69 19.89 12.70
CA GLU A 155 11.69 19.73 11.62
C GLU A 155 10.39 20.41 12.03
N VAL A 156 9.91 20.16 13.24
CA VAL A 156 8.68 20.79 13.76
C VAL A 156 8.81 22.30 13.86
N ALA A 157 9.96 22.84 14.27
CA ALA A 157 10.20 24.28 14.29
C ALA A 157 10.14 24.90 12.89
N ALA A 158 10.66 24.22 11.87
CA ALA A 158 10.58 24.68 10.48
C ALA A 158 9.13 24.66 9.97
N LEU A 159 8.39 23.59 10.25
CA LEU A 159 6.97 23.44 9.91
C LEU A 159 6.13 24.54 10.60
N ALA A 160 6.33 24.77 11.89
CA ALA A 160 5.65 25.82 12.65
C ALA A 160 5.95 27.23 12.11
N SER A 161 7.21 27.48 11.72
CA SER A 161 7.61 28.78 11.15
C SER A 161 6.95 29.05 9.78
N ALA A 162 6.71 28.00 8.99
CA ALA A 162 5.99 28.10 7.72
C ALA A 162 4.49 28.28 7.91
N GLY A 163 3.95 27.79 9.05
CA GLY A 163 2.54 27.86 9.38
C GLY A 163 1.68 26.89 8.53
N GLY A 164 0.37 27.10 8.59
CA GLY A 164 -0.63 26.27 7.96
C GLY A 164 -1.77 25.97 8.93
N GLU A 165 -2.96 25.72 8.43
CA GLU A 165 -4.12 25.38 9.24
C GLU A 165 -4.09 23.96 9.79
N ARG A 166 -3.29 23.10 9.13
CA ARG A 166 -3.14 21.67 9.50
C ARG A 166 -1.76 21.15 9.08
N LEU A 167 -1.25 20.17 9.81
CA LEU A 167 -0.05 19.43 9.42
C LEU A 167 -0.41 18.11 8.75
N VAL A 168 0.01 17.92 7.50
CA VAL A 168 -0.05 16.65 6.79
C VAL A 168 1.23 15.87 7.09
N VAL A 169 1.10 14.63 7.56
CA VAL A 169 2.24 13.75 7.89
C VAL A 169 2.24 12.59 6.91
N ALA A 170 2.91 12.75 5.77
CA ALA A 170 3.00 11.74 4.71
C ALA A 170 4.11 10.73 4.99
N GLY A 171 3.83 9.70 5.79
CA GLY A 171 4.82 8.74 6.22
C GLY A 171 4.25 7.57 6.98
N TYR A 172 5.09 6.95 7.80
CA TYR A 172 4.71 5.84 8.66
C TYR A 172 4.76 6.26 10.13
N VAL A 173 3.77 5.80 10.91
CA VAL A 173 3.62 6.19 12.32
C VAL A 173 4.83 5.79 13.18
N ASP A 174 5.44 4.66 12.90
CA ASP A 174 6.59 4.07 13.61
C ASP A 174 7.96 4.43 13.01
N GLN A 175 7.98 5.11 11.85
CA GLN A 175 9.20 5.54 11.17
C GLN A 175 9.38 7.08 11.21
N GLY A 176 9.01 7.71 12.32
CA GLY A 176 9.16 9.14 12.54
C GLY A 176 7.84 9.91 12.64
N GLY A 177 6.77 9.49 11.93
CA GLY A 177 5.50 10.20 11.93
C GLY A 177 4.90 10.39 13.33
N GLY A 178 4.89 9.33 14.14
CA GLY A 178 4.42 9.42 15.52
C GLY A 178 5.26 10.34 16.40
N ALA A 179 6.58 10.46 16.16
CA ALA A 179 7.45 11.36 16.89
C ALA A 179 7.28 12.83 16.43
N ILE A 180 6.99 13.06 15.15
CA ILE A 180 6.60 14.38 14.60
C ILE A 180 5.30 14.87 15.27
N ILE A 181 4.29 13.99 15.38
CA ILE A 181 3.04 14.33 16.11
C ILE A 181 3.35 14.72 17.54
N GLN A 182 4.11 13.88 18.28
CA GLN A 182 4.46 14.17 19.66
C GLN A 182 5.21 15.50 19.80
N ALA A 183 6.24 15.75 19.00
CA ALA A 183 7.00 16.99 19.03
C ALA A 183 6.15 18.22 18.66
N SER A 184 5.16 18.06 17.76
CA SER A 184 4.21 19.13 17.43
C SER A 184 3.31 19.48 18.61
N LEU A 185 2.76 18.47 19.29
CA LEU A 185 1.94 18.64 20.49
C LEU A 185 2.74 19.25 21.64
N ASP A 186 3.94 18.76 21.92
CA ASP A 186 4.80 19.23 23.00
C ASP A 186 5.22 20.70 22.82
N SER A 187 5.42 21.11 21.57
CA SER A 187 5.77 22.51 21.26
C SER A 187 4.58 23.44 21.04
N GLY A 188 3.36 22.88 20.91
CA GLY A 188 2.17 23.63 20.52
C GLY A 188 2.20 24.14 19.08
N ALA A 189 3.00 23.51 18.21
CA ALA A 189 3.14 23.91 16.81
C ALA A 189 1.90 23.57 15.99
N PHE A 190 1.40 22.34 16.14
CA PHE A 190 0.16 21.84 15.53
C PHE A 190 -0.53 20.89 16.51
N ASP A 191 -1.86 20.94 16.53
CA ASP A 191 -2.72 20.05 17.31
C ASP A 191 -3.71 19.27 16.42
N THR A 192 -3.81 19.62 15.14
CA THR A 192 -4.66 18.97 14.16
C THR A 192 -3.84 18.51 12.95
N PHE A 193 -4.10 17.27 12.55
CA PHE A 193 -3.31 16.56 11.56
C PHE A 193 -4.18 15.98 10.46
N HIS A 194 -3.54 15.67 9.33
CA HIS A 194 -4.12 14.83 8.29
C HIS A 194 -3.21 13.64 8.01
N PHE A 195 -3.80 12.44 8.07
CA PHE A 195 -3.09 11.18 8.05
C PHE A 195 -3.40 10.36 6.79
N PRO A 196 -2.42 10.09 5.92
CA PRO A 196 -2.57 9.10 4.87
C PRO A 196 -2.51 7.67 5.42
N ASP A 197 -2.67 6.70 4.54
CA ASP A 197 -2.74 5.26 4.83
C ASP A 197 -1.62 4.74 5.74
N GLY A 198 -0.36 5.12 5.48
CA GLY A 198 0.79 4.71 6.27
C GLY A 198 0.81 5.22 7.72
N MET A 199 -0.02 6.23 8.01
CA MET A 199 -0.21 6.76 9.37
C MET A 199 -1.40 6.11 10.10
N ILE A 200 -2.30 5.40 9.39
CA ILE A 200 -3.48 4.80 10.02
C ILE A 200 -3.09 3.53 10.79
N SER A 201 -3.05 3.68 12.11
CA SER A 201 -2.60 2.63 13.02
C SER A 201 -3.23 2.79 14.40
N ASP A 202 -3.45 1.68 15.10
CA ASP A 202 -3.87 1.67 16.52
C ASP A 202 -2.89 2.42 17.41
N THR A 203 -1.64 2.59 16.99
CA THR A 203 -0.62 3.35 17.71
C THR A 203 -1.01 4.83 17.90
N LEU A 204 -1.85 5.40 17.02
CA LEU A 204 -2.35 6.77 17.17
C LEU A 204 -3.24 6.94 18.40
N THR A 205 -3.84 5.87 18.90
CA THR A 205 -4.71 5.91 20.10
C THR A 205 -3.99 6.40 21.35
N LYS A 206 -2.65 6.31 21.38
CA LYS A 206 -1.83 6.83 22.49
C LYS A 206 -1.94 8.34 22.67
N PHE A 207 -2.29 9.07 21.62
CA PHE A 207 -2.44 10.53 21.67
C PHE A 207 -3.83 10.97 22.21
N GLY A 208 -4.81 10.05 22.26
CA GLY A 208 -6.13 10.33 22.81
C GLY A 208 -6.78 11.55 22.20
N SER A 209 -7.27 12.47 23.06
CA SER A 209 -7.90 13.72 22.67
C SER A 209 -6.95 14.80 22.17
N ASP A 210 -5.64 14.61 22.30
CA ASP A 210 -4.66 15.63 21.90
C ASP A 210 -4.60 15.83 20.37
N ILE A 211 -5.16 14.88 19.63
CA ILE A 211 -5.29 14.95 18.16
C ILE A 211 -6.74 15.03 17.69
N ASP A 212 -7.68 15.44 18.56
CA ASP A 212 -9.07 15.61 18.19
C ASP A 212 -9.21 16.62 17.04
N GLY A 213 -10.12 16.32 16.09
CA GLY A 213 -10.27 17.11 14.87
C GLY A 213 -9.30 16.74 13.74
N SER A 214 -8.33 15.86 13.99
CA SER A 214 -7.51 15.27 12.94
C SER A 214 -8.34 14.32 12.09
N THR A 215 -7.93 14.15 10.84
CA THR A 215 -8.59 13.27 9.87
C THR A 215 -7.58 12.42 9.14
N GLY A 216 -8.04 11.34 8.53
CA GLY A 216 -7.20 10.47 7.73
C GLY A 216 -8.03 9.58 6.83
N GLN A 217 -7.38 8.93 5.89
CA GLN A 217 -7.98 7.97 4.98
C GLN A 217 -7.00 6.85 4.64
N HIS A 218 -7.55 5.73 4.25
CA HIS A 218 -6.82 4.61 3.66
C HIS A 218 -7.70 3.92 2.62
N PRO A 219 -7.14 3.15 1.69
CA PRO A 219 -7.92 2.30 0.80
C PRO A 219 -8.83 1.37 1.60
N ALA A 220 -10.06 1.24 1.15
CA ALA A 220 -11.03 0.33 1.75
C ALA A 220 -11.98 -0.19 0.68
N PRO A 221 -12.43 -1.46 0.77
CA PRO A 221 -13.46 -1.99 -0.10
C PRO A 221 -14.80 -1.31 0.17
N SER A 222 -15.77 -1.53 -0.73
CA SER A 222 -17.16 -1.16 -0.44
C SER A 222 -17.66 -1.83 0.83
N THR A 223 -18.67 -1.25 1.50
CA THR A 223 -19.24 -1.82 2.73
C THR A 223 -19.69 -3.27 2.54
N GLU A 224 -20.28 -3.61 1.38
CA GLU A 224 -20.73 -4.96 1.07
C GLU A 224 -19.57 -5.97 1.01
N LEU A 225 -18.47 -5.59 0.38
CA LEU A 225 -17.27 -6.44 0.31
C LEU A 225 -16.60 -6.57 1.68
N ALA A 226 -16.50 -5.47 2.44
CA ALA A 226 -15.95 -5.47 3.78
C ALA A 226 -16.73 -6.40 4.73
N ASP A 227 -18.05 -6.34 4.71
CA ASP A 227 -18.93 -7.19 5.52
C ASP A 227 -18.79 -8.66 5.12
N SER A 228 -18.79 -8.96 3.82
CA SER A 228 -18.59 -10.30 3.28
C SER A 228 -17.24 -10.88 3.70
N PHE A 229 -16.17 -10.11 3.57
CA PHE A 229 -14.83 -10.57 3.91
C PHE A 229 -14.66 -10.73 5.43
N THR A 230 -15.25 -9.84 6.24
CA THR A 230 -15.28 -9.96 7.70
C THR A 230 -15.98 -11.24 8.14
N ALA A 231 -17.11 -11.57 7.51
CA ALA A 231 -17.82 -12.82 7.77
C ALA A 231 -16.98 -14.04 7.37
N LEU A 232 -16.27 -13.99 6.25
CA LEU A 232 -15.41 -15.07 5.76
C LEU A 232 -14.27 -15.38 6.72
N VAL A 233 -13.59 -14.37 7.27
CA VAL A 233 -12.44 -14.56 8.15
C VAL A 233 -12.84 -14.97 9.58
N GLY A 234 -14.12 -14.76 9.97
CA GLY A 234 -14.69 -15.28 11.21
C GLY A 234 -13.94 -14.84 12.48
N GLY A 235 -13.32 -13.65 12.48
CA GLY A 235 -12.57 -13.13 13.63
C GLY A 235 -11.14 -13.67 13.77
N ALA A 236 -10.60 -14.39 12.79
CA ALA A 236 -9.23 -14.89 12.82
C ALA A 236 -8.20 -13.73 12.84
N PHE A 237 -8.55 -12.59 12.25
CA PHE A 237 -7.80 -11.34 12.26
C PHE A 237 -8.75 -10.17 11.96
N ASN A 238 -8.25 -8.92 12.10
CA ASN A 238 -9.04 -7.75 11.76
C ASN A 238 -9.10 -7.58 10.22
N ALA A 239 -10.25 -7.92 9.63
CA ALA A 239 -10.49 -7.87 8.19
C ALA A 239 -10.49 -6.45 7.60
N THR A 240 -10.73 -5.43 8.44
CA THR A 240 -10.83 -4.03 8.03
C THR A 240 -9.55 -3.22 8.23
N SER A 241 -8.47 -3.88 8.70
CA SER A 241 -7.17 -3.22 8.76
C SER A 241 -6.67 -2.87 7.35
N PRO A 242 -5.95 -1.74 7.19
CA PRO A 242 -5.40 -1.35 5.90
C PRO A 242 -4.66 -2.49 5.20
N PHE A 243 -4.93 -2.66 3.91
CA PHE A 243 -4.29 -3.63 3.01
C PHE A 243 -4.50 -5.12 3.33
N VAL A 244 -5.39 -5.46 4.25
CA VAL A 244 -5.71 -6.88 4.54
C VAL A 244 -6.54 -7.51 3.42
N PRO A 245 -7.60 -6.86 2.89
CA PRO A 245 -8.30 -7.34 1.69
C PRO A 245 -7.39 -7.46 0.47
N GLU A 246 -6.56 -6.45 0.23
CA GLU A 246 -5.61 -6.40 -0.87
C GLU A 246 -4.57 -7.53 -0.80
N SER A 247 -4.15 -7.91 0.42
CA SER A 247 -3.21 -9.03 0.62
C SER A 247 -3.83 -10.37 0.28
N TYR A 248 -5.12 -10.55 0.56
CA TYR A 248 -5.87 -11.72 0.14
C TYR A 248 -5.96 -11.80 -1.38
N ASP A 249 -6.28 -10.68 -2.02
CA ASP A 249 -6.47 -10.59 -3.46
C ASP A 249 -5.16 -10.76 -4.23
N ALA A 250 -4.05 -10.23 -3.74
CA ALA A 250 -2.73 -10.41 -4.34
C ALA A 250 -2.34 -11.89 -4.45
N ALA A 251 -2.63 -12.68 -3.40
CA ALA A 251 -2.37 -14.12 -3.43
C ALA A 251 -3.34 -14.85 -4.37
N ALA A 252 -4.62 -14.47 -4.38
CA ALA A 252 -5.64 -15.08 -5.24
C ALA A 252 -5.34 -14.85 -6.72
N LEU A 253 -4.94 -13.64 -7.11
CA LEU A 253 -4.62 -13.29 -8.50
C LEU A 253 -3.49 -14.15 -9.05
N ILE A 254 -2.40 -14.37 -8.29
CA ILE A 254 -1.31 -15.26 -8.71
C ILE A 254 -1.82 -16.68 -8.95
N MET A 255 -2.61 -17.24 -8.02
CA MET A 255 -3.11 -18.60 -8.12
C MET A 255 -4.10 -18.76 -9.30
N LEU A 256 -4.97 -17.79 -9.51
CA LEU A 256 -5.94 -17.79 -10.63
C LEU A 256 -5.21 -17.63 -11.97
N ALA A 257 -4.21 -16.76 -12.06
CA ALA A 257 -3.42 -16.58 -13.28
C ALA A 257 -2.63 -17.85 -13.66
N MET A 258 -2.03 -18.54 -12.68
CA MET A 258 -1.39 -19.84 -12.90
C MET A 258 -2.38 -20.88 -13.44
N GLN A 259 -3.60 -20.94 -12.90
CA GLN A 259 -4.62 -21.85 -13.39
C GLN A 259 -5.10 -21.47 -14.79
N ALA A 260 -5.25 -20.18 -15.10
CA ALA A 260 -5.64 -19.70 -16.41
C ALA A 260 -4.58 -20.01 -17.49
N ALA A 261 -3.30 -19.97 -17.11
CA ALA A 261 -2.18 -20.31 -17.97
C ALA A 261 -1.93 -21.84 -18.09
N ASP A 262 -2.53 -22.64 -17.20
CA ASP A 262 -2.17 -24.06 -16.98
C ASP A 262 -0.65 -24.23 -16.75
N SER A 263 -0.02 -23.25 -16.11
CA SER A 263 1.44 -23.19 -15.88
C SER A 263 1.74 -22.45 -14.59
N LYS A 264 2.82 -22.83 -13.92
CA LYS A 264 3.41 -22.12 -12.79
C LYS A 264 4.61 -21.25 -13.20
N ASP A 265 5.06 -21.35 -14.45
CA ASP A 265 6.14 -20.51 -14.93
C ASP A 265 5.68 -19.06 -15.04
N PRO A 266 6.37 -18.11 -14.34
CA PRO A 266 6.02 -16.69 -14.42
C PRO A 266 5.97 -16.15 -15.87
N ALA A 267 6.78 -16.66 -16.77
CA ALA A 267 6.77 -16.27 -18.17
C ALA A 267 5.46 -16.57 -18.86
N ASP A 268 4.78 -17.65 -18.44
CA ASP A 268 3.49 -18.09 -19.04
C ASP A 268 2.31 -17.39 -18.38
N TYR A 269 2.28 -17.27 -17.03
CA TYR A 269 1.09 -16.82 -16.34
C TYR A 269 1.00 -15.29 -16.12
N LYS A 270 2.09 -14.54 -16.24
CA LYS A 270 2.09 -13.08 -16.00
C LYS A 270 1.01 -12.33 -16.80
N ASP A 271 0.86 -12.69 -18.08
CA ASP A 271 -0.11 -12.07 -18.98
C ASP A 271 -1.57 -12.46 -18.67
N HIS A 272 -1.78 -13.43 -17.78
CA HIS A 272 -3.09 -13.85 -17.31
C HIS A 272 -3.55 -13.08 -16.05
N ILE A 273 -2.66 -12.41 -15.31
CA ILE A 273 -3.02 -11.64 -14.10
C ILE A 273 -4.06 -10.56 -14.44
N MET A 274 -3.77 -9.73 -15.46
CA MET A 274 -4.73 -8.71 -15.93
C MET A 274 -6.05 -9.32 -16.43
N LYS A 275 -5.99 -10.49 -17.05
CA LYS A 275 -7.20 -11.14 -17.61
C LYS A 275 -8.12 -11.69 -16.55
N VAL A 276 -7.57 -12.28 -15.48
CA VAL A 276 -8.38 -12.83 -14.38
C VAL A 276 -8.90 -11.75 -13.44
N ALA A 277 -8.20 -10.60 -13.36
CA ALA A 277 -8.58 -9.47 -12.52
C ALA A 277 -9.71 -8.62 -13.09
N ASN A 278 -10.01 -8.75 -14.38
CA ASN A 278 -10.90 -7.82 -15.07
C ASN A 278 -11.95 -8.56 -15.91
N ALA A 279 -13.08 -7.90 -16.13
CA ALA A 279 -14.12 -8.37 -17.09
C ALA A 279 -13.54 -8.51 -18.52
N PRO A 280 -14.10 -9.43 -19.35
CA PRO A 280 -15.33 -10.17 -19.11
C PRO A 280 -15.11 -11.48 -18.33
N GLY A 281 -16.15 -11.98 -17.68
CA GLY A 281 -16.11 -13.30 -17.03
C GLY A 281 -17.15 -13.47 -15.92
N THR A 282 -17.09 -14.65 -15.29
CA THR A 282 -17.91 -14.92 -14.10
C THR A 282 -17.31 -14.21 -12.90
N LYS A 283 -18.08 -13.38 -12.20
CA LYS A 283 -17.61 -12.71 -10.98
C LYS A 283 -17.24 -13.70 -9.89
N ILE A 284 -16.05 -13.51 -9.32
CA ILE A 284 -15.48 -14.33 -8.25
C ILE A 284 -15.15 -13.42 -7.08
N GLY A 285 -15.87 -13.59 -5.98
CA GLY A 285 -15.63 -12.86 -4.72
C GLY A 285 -14.66 -13.57 -3.78
N ALA A 286 -14.39 -12.92 -2.64
CA ALA A 286 -13.62 -13.53 -1.56
C ALA A 286 -14.29 -14.83 -1.08
N GLY A 287 -13.47 -15.88 -0.85
CA GLY A 287 -13.97 -17.21 -0.47
C GLY A 287 -14.39 -18.10 -1.65
N GLU A 288 -14.51 -17.57 -2.86
CA GLU A 288 -14.91 -18.33 -4.06
C GLU A 288 -13.71 -18.81 -4.91
N LEU A 289 -12.49 -18.79 -4.38
CA LEU A 289 -11.28 -19.15 -5.14
C LEU A 289 -11.40 -20.54 -5.80
N ALA A 290 -11.96 -21.54 -5.09
CA ALA A 290 -12.16 -22.89 -5.64
C ALA A 290 -13.06 -22.88 -6.87
N LYS A 291 -14.13 -22.09 -6.85
CA LYS A 291 -15.05 -21.91 -8.00
C LYS A 291 -14.33 -21.25 -9.18
N GLY A 292 -13.52 -20.20 -8.92
CA GLY A 292 -12.72 -19.55 -9.97
C GLY A 292 -11.75 -20.51 -10.64
N LEU A 293 -11.01 -21.29 -9.85
CA LEU A 293 -10.09 -22.32 -10.34
C LEU A 293 -10.81 -23.39 -11.18
N GLU A 294 -12.02 -23.80 -10.80
CA GLU A 294 -12.81 -24.80 -11.54
C GLU A 294 -13.26 -24.25 -12.90
N ILE A 295 -13.73 -22.99 -12.95
CA ILE A 295 -14.15 -22.33 -14.20
C ILE A 295 -12.96 -22.24 -15.16
N LEU A 296 -11.81 -21.75 -14.68
CA LEU A 296 -10.59 -21.61 -15.49
C LEU A 296 -10.08 -22.96 -16.00
N ARG A 297 -10.12 -24.01 -15.17
CA ARG A 297 -9.76 -25.38 -15.59
C ARG A 297 -10.72 -25.92 -16.69
N GLY A 298 -11.96 -25.48 -16.68
CA GLY A 298 -12.95 -25.79 -17.73
C GLY A 298 -12.81 -24.94 -19.00
N GLY A 299 -11.85 -24.01 -19.05
CA GLY A 299 -11.63 -23.10 -20.18
C GLY A 299 -12.61 -21.91 -20.23
N GLY A 300 -13.27 -21.61 -19.11
CA GLY A 300 -14.12 -20.42 -18.97
C GLY A 300 -13.34 -19.20 -18.50
N ASP A 301 -13.96 -18.02 -18.57
CA ASP A 301 -13.41 -16.75 -18.12
C ASP A 301 -13.98 -16.31 -16.78
N ILE A 302 -13.18 -15.61 -15.98
CA ILE A 302 -13.57 -15.02 -14.69
C ILE A 302 -13.31 -13.53 -14.68
N ASP A 303 -14.02 -12.84 -13.79
CA ASP A 303 -13.85 -11.45 -13.37
C ASP A 303 -13.64 -11.45 -11.84
N TYR A 304 -12.38 -11.39 -11.40
CA TYR A 304 -12.06 -11.49 -9.99
C TYR A 304 -12.26 -10.17 -9.26
N VAL A 305 -13.30 -10.09 -8.45
CA VAL A 305 -13.63 -8.93 -7.61
C VAL A 305 -12.94 -8.99 -6.26
N GLY A 306 -12.74 -10.20 -5.75
CA GLY A 306 -12.01 -10.46 -4.50
C GLY A 306 -12.63 -9.88 -3.24
N ALA A 307 -11.76 -9.52 -2.31
CA ALA A 307 -12.09 -8.91 -1.02
C ALA A 307 -12.00 -7.38 -1.05
N SER A 308 -11.10 -6.83 -1.87
CA SER A 308 -10.88 -5.38 -1.99
C SER A 308 -11.72 -4.71 -3.10
N GLY A 309 -12.28 -5.50 -4.02
CA GLY A 309 -12.89 -4.97 -5.23
C GLY A 309 -11.83 -4.62 -6.28
N VAL A 310 -10.75 -5.42 -6.32
CA VAL A 310 -9.60 -5.16 -7.19
C VAL A 310 -9.99 -5.15 -8.67
N GLU A 311 -9.56 -4.12 -9.36
CA GLU A 311 -9.60 -3.99 -10.82
C GLU A 311 -8.25 -3.43 -11.24
N LEU A 312 -7.51 -4.16 -12.06
CA LEU A 312 -6.19 -3.73 -12.51
C LEU A 312 -6.32 -2.90 -13.78
N ILE A 313 -5.78 -1.70 -13.79
CA ILE A 313 -5.92 -0.75 -14.90
C ILE A 313 -4.67 -0.68 -15.80
N GLY A 314 -3.55 -1.25 -15.36
CA GLY A 314 -2.31 -1.24 -16.12
C GLY A 314 -1.13 -1.90 -15.39
N PRO A 315 0.04 -1.91 -16.01
CA PRO A 315 1.26 -2.41 -15.38
C PRO A 315 1.59 -1.60 -14.13
N GLY A 316 1.75 -2.29 -12.99
CA GLY A 316 1.97 -1.66 -11.69
C GLY A 316 0.78 -0.92 -11.10
N GLU A 317 -0.42 -1.11 -11.65
CA GLU A 317 -1.65 -0.46 -11.19
C GLU A 317 -2.83 -1.42 -11.16
#